data_7a4ea1e45a62c4ff04be751f47ad365f
#
_entry.id   7a4ea1e45a62c4ff04be751f47ad365f
#
_cell.length_a   1.000
_cell.length_b   1.000
_cell.length_c   1.000
_cell.angle_alpha   90.00
_cell.angle_beta   90.00
_cell.angle_gamma   90.00
#
_symmetry.space_group_name_H-M   'P 1'
#
loop_
_entity.id
_entity.type
_entity.pdbx_description
1 polymer ?
#
loop_
_entity_poly.entity_id
_entity_poly.type
_entity_poly.pdbx_seq_one_letter_code
_entity_poly.pdbx_strand_id
1 'polypeptide(L)'
;ATVLTIFSGGGLQQCGIFALGIMPYISASIMTQLLSAVVPQWAKMVREEGGRQKMTKWTRAIAIVIALVQGWFLVGTLEHPERLQAVGLNIPADCQLVIDPGIQFALMTVLIMVAGTMFLMWIGDQITERGVGNGVSLIISVNIIHALPGAVTLAWKTLVYKDGTVVPMGAMLLVALIAFLIVVVALVVTVTQAQRRIPVQYAKR
;
A
#
# COMPACT_ATOMS: atom_id res chain seq x y z
N ALA A 1 15.12 0.62 0.20
CA ALA A 1 13.79 0.00 0.10
C ALA A 1 12.83 1.06 -0.41
N THR A 2 12.26 0.83 -1.57
CA THR A 2 11.26 1.74 -2.15
C THR A 2 9.95 1.63 -1.37
N VAL A 3 9.19 2.72 -1.28
CA VAL A 3 7.86 2.76 -0.62
C VAL A 3 6.97 1.62 -1.10
N LEU A 4 7.09 1.23 -2.36
CA LEU A 4 6.39 0.10 -2.98
C LEU A 4 6.64 -1.24 -2.28
N THR A 5 7.86 -1.52 -1.81
CA THR A 5 8.18 -2.78 -1.12
C THR A 5 7.55 -2.87 0.27
N ILE A 6 7.37 -1.73 0.94
CA ILE A 6 6.73 -1.67 2.26
C ILE A 6 5.24 -1.99 2.13
N PHE A 7 4.55 -1.42 1.13
CA PHE A 7 3.13 -1.67 0.90
C PHE A 7 2.82 -3.05 0.32
N SER A 8 3.76 -3.67 -0.41
CA SER A 8 3.62 -5.03 -0.92
C SER A 8 4.04 -6.11 0.09
N GLY A 9 4.49 -5.72 1.31
CA GLY A 9 4.95 -6.66 2.34
C GLY A 9 6.17 -7.50 1.88
N GLY A 10 7.02 -6.95 1.01
CA GLY A 10 8.17 -7.66 0.44
C GLY A 10 7.83 -8.59 -0.73
N GLY A 11 6.56 -8.72 -1.12
CA GLY A 11 6.14 -9.57 -2.23
C GLY A 11 6.79 -9.23 -3.57
N LEU A 12 7.10 -7.95 -3.78
CA LEU A 12 7.82 -7.49 -4.98
C LEU A 12 9.27 -8.01 -5.04
N GLN A 13 9.96 -8.06 -3.88
CA GLN A 13 11.34 -8.57 -3.81
C GLN A 13 11.44 -10.07 -4.03
N GLN A 14 10.37 -10.80 -3.73
CA GLN A 14 10.29 -12.25 -3.87
C GLN A 14 9.61 -12.67 -5.18
N CYS A 15 9.26 -11.72 -6.06
CA CYS A 15 8.50 -11.98 -7.31
C CYS A 15 7.27 -12.86 -7.07
N GLY A 16 6.62 -12.69 -5.93
CA GLY A 16 5.50 -13.52 -5.48
C GLY A 16 4.18 -13.16 -6.15
N ILE A 17 3.20 -14.04 -6.00
CA ILE A 17 1.81 -13.84 -6.49
C ILE A 17 1.21 -12.52 -5.96
N PHE A 18 1.62 -12.11 -4.76
CA PHE A 18 1.18 -10.89 -4.11
C PHE A 18 2.11 -9.68 -4.35
N ALA A 19 2.91 -9.69 -5.43
CA ALA A 19 3.87 -8.62 -5.72
C ALA A 19 3.23 -7.24 -5.82
N LEU A 20 2.03 -7.12 -6.39
CA LEU A 20 1.24 -5.88 -6.42
C LEU A 20 0.61 -5.53 -5.07
N GLY A 21 0.43 -6.52 -4.19
CA GLY A 21 -0.21 -6.32 -2.88
C GLY A 21 -1.61 -5.73 -2.99
N ILE A 22 -1.94 -4.85 -2.05
CA ILE A 22 -3.24 -4.16 -1.96
C ILE A 22 -3.21 -2.75 -2.61
N MET A 23 -2.06 -2.32 -3.16
CA MET A 23 -1.88 -0.99 -3.74
C MET A 23 -2.91 -0.62 -4.82
N PRO A 24 -3.25 -1.49 -5.79
CA PRO A 24 -4.26 -1.18 -6.80
C PRO A 24 -5.62 -0.84 -6.20
N TYR A 25 -5.99 -1.54 -5.13
CA TYR A 25 -7.25 -1.30 -4.44
C TYR A 25 -7.26 0.03 -3.67
N ILE A 26 -6.15 0.38 -3.01
CA ILE A 26 -6.01 1.67 -2.31
C ILE A 26 -6.15 2.81 -3.31
N SER A 27 -5.45 2.74 -4.44
CA SER A 27 -5.50 3.76 -5.50
C SER A 27 -6.92 3.88 -6.07
N ALA A 28 -7.61 2.76 -6.33
CA ALA A 28 -8.98 2.73 -6.79
C ALA A 28 -9.95 3.33 -5.75
N SER A 29 -9.76 3.03 -4.46
CA SER A 29 -10.59 3.54 -3.38
C SER A 29 -10.47 5.06 -3.24
N ILE A 30 -9.25 5.59 -3.28
CA ILE A 30 -9.01 7.03 -3.26
C ILE A 30 -9.64 7.68 -4.49
N MET A 31 -9.45 7.10 -5.68
CA MET A 31 -9.99 7.63 -6.94
C MET A 31 -11.52 7.68 -6.90
N THR A 32 -12.18 6.63 -6.43
CA THR A 32 -13.65 6.60 -6.32
C THR A 32 -14.18 7.58 -5.28
N GLN A 33 -13.46 7.78 -4.16
CA GLN A 33 -13.82 8.79 -3.16
C GLN A 33 -13.70 10.21 -3.74
N LEU A 34 -12.63 10.50 -4.47
CA LEU A 34 -12.46 11.80 -5.15
C LEU A 34 -13.54 12.01 -6.22
N LEU A 35 -13.85 11.00 -7.03
CA LEU A 35 -14.92 11.06 -8.02
C LEU A 35 -16.27 11.34 -7.36
N SER A 36 -16.56 10.76 -6.21
CA SER A 36 -17.80 11.01 -5.46
C SER A 36 -17.88 12.42 -4.90
N ALA A 37 -16.75 13.08 -4.65
CA ALA A 37 -16.71 14.46 -4.19
C ALA A 37 -16.85 15.49 -5.33
N VAL A 38 -16.27 15.18 -6.52
CA VAL A 38 -16.20 16.11 -7.66
C VAL A 38 -17.38 15.95 -8.62
N VAL A 39 -17.81 14.71 -8.89
CA VAL A 39 -18.86 14.42 -9.89
C VAL A 39 -20.22 14.28 -9.24
N PRO A 40 -21.19 15.18 -9.54
CA PRO A 40 -22.52 15.17 -8.90
C PRO A 40 -23.31 13.87 -9.12
N GLN A 41 -23.08 13.18 -10.23
CA GLN A 41 -23.73 11.91 -10.53
C GLN A 41 -23.31 10.80 -9.56
N TRP A 42 -21.99 10.74 -9.23
CA TRP A 42 -21.44 9.81 -8.24
C TRP A 42 -21.88 10.17 -6.82
N ALA A 43 -21.94 11.47 -6.50
CA ALA A 43 -22.46 11.93 -5.22
C ALA A 43 -23.92 11.54 -4.99
N LYS A 44 -24.76 11.58 -6.03
CA LYS A 44 -26.16 11.11 -5.97
C LYS A 44 -26.22 9.59 -5.76
N MET A 45 -25.44 8.82 -6.53
CA MET A 45 -25.37 7.36 -6.41
C MET A 45 -25.03 6.90 -5.00
N VAL A 46 -24.10 7.59 -4.31
CA VAL A 46 -23.71 7.24 -2.92
C VAL A 46 -24.83 7.48 -1.91
N ARG A 47 -25.71 8.46 -2.18
CA ARG A 47 -26.84 8.81 -1.29
C ARG A 47 -28.07 7.94 -1.48
N GLU A 48 -28.18 7.21 -2.59
CA GLU A 48 -29.28 6.28 -2.86
C GLU A 48 -29.19 5.04 -1.96
N GLU A 49 -30.33 4.41 -1.71
CA GLU A 49 -30.37 3.12 -1.01
C GLU A 49 -29.56 2.06 -1.76
N GLY A 50 -28.63 1.41 -1.06
CA GLY A 50 -27.67 0.47 -1.68
C GLY A 50 -26.50 1.13 -2.42
N GLY A 51 -26.37 2.46 -2.40
CA GLY A 51 -25.29 3.19 -3.08
C GLY A 51 -23.89 2.79 -2.64
N ARG A 52 -23.71 2.48 -1.36
CA ARG A 52 -22.42 1.96 -0.84
C ARG A 52 -22.01 0.64 -1.49
N GLN A 53 -22.95 -0.27 -1.70
CA GLN A 53 -22.66 -1.56 -2.37
C GLN A 53 -22.30 -1.35 -3.86
N LYS A 54 -23.01 -0.45 -4.55
CA LYS A 54 -22.67 -0.07 -5.93
C LYS A 54 -21.27 0.55 -6.01
N MET A 55 -20.93 1.46 -5.07
CA MET A 55 -19.62 2.08 -4.97
C MET A 55 -18.51 1.05 -4.78
N THR A 56 -18.69 0.09 -3.88
CA THR A 56 -17.71 -0.99 -3.66
C THR A 56 -17.49 -1.82 -4.92
N LYS A 57 -18.55 -2.12 -5.68
CA LYS A 57 -18.43 -2.85 -6.97
C LYS A 57 -17.62 -2.05 -7.98
N TRP A 58 -17.85 -0.75 -8.11
CA TRP A 58 -17.07 0.12 -8.98
C TRP A 58 -15.62 0.23 -8.55
N THR A 59 -15.36 0.38 -7.25
CA THR A 59 -13.98 0.39 -6.71
C THR A 59 -13.24 -0.89 -7.06
N ARG A 60 -13.89 -2.06 -6.93
CA ARG A 60 -13.29 -3.34 -7.32
C ARG A 60 -12.99 -3.42 -8.82
N ALA A 61 -13.91 -2.97 -9.67
CA ALA A 61 -13.70 -2.96 -11.12
C ALA A 61 -12.52 -2.06 -11.51
N ILE A 62 -12.44 -0.85 -10.95
CA ILE A 62 -11.33 0.08 -11.18
C ILE A 62 -10.02 -0.50 -10.64
N ALA A 63 -10.04 -1.16 -9.47
CA ALA A 63 -8.86 -1.82 -8.90
C ALA A 63 -8.30 -2.92 -9.81
N ILE A 64 -9.16 -3.70 -10.47
CA ILE A 64 -8.75 -4.72 -11.44
C ILE A 64 -8.06 -4.07 -12.64
N VAL A 65 -8.64 -2.99 -13.18
CA VAL A 65 -8.04 -2.26 -14.33
C VAL A 65 -6.67 -1.70 -13.94
N ILE A 66 -6.57 -1.08 -12.76
CA ILE A 66 -5.29 -0.55 -12.26
C ILE A 66 -4.29 -1.69 -12.06
N ALA A 67 -4.71 -2.83 -11.49
CA ALA A 67 -3.85 -4.00 -11.28
C ALA A 67 -3.33 -4.57 -12.61
N LEU A 68 -4.16 -4.64 -13.65
CA LEU A 68 -3.76 -5.05 -14.98
C LEU A 68 -2.68 -4.12 -15.57
N VAL A 69 -2.89 -2.82 -15.49
CA VAL A 69 -1.93 -1.83 -15.98
C VAL A 69 -0.62 -1.90 -15.20
N GLN A 70 -0.68 -1.93 -13.87
CA GLN A 70 0.52 -2.02 -13.03
C GLN A 70 1.24 -3.36 -13.20
N GLY A 71 0.50 -4.46 -13.31
CA GLY A 71 1.07 -5.78 -13.59
C GLY A 71 1.81 -5.82 -14.92
N TRP A 72 1.24 -5.21 -15.96
CA TRP A 72 1.89 -5.11 -17.28
C TRP A 72 3.21 -4.33 -17.22
N PHE A 73 3.21 -3.18 -16.52
CA PHE A 73 4.44 -2.41 -16.29
C PHE A 73 5.48 -3.20 -15.49
N LEU A 74 5.04 -3.93 -14.47
CA LEU A 74 5.95 -4.72 -13.65
C LEU A 74 6.60 -5.86 -14.44
N VAL A 75 5.83 -6.57 -15.26
CA VAL A 75 6.37 -7.62 -16.14
C VAL A 75 7.36 -7.05 -17.14
N GLY A 76 7.06 -5.91 -17.75
CA GLY A 76 8.01 -5.23 -18.64
C GLY A 76 9.31 -4.80 -17.96
N THR A 77 9.27 -4.54 -16.64
CA THR A 77 10.51 -4.27 -15.87
C THR A 77 11.25 -5.55 -15.49
N LEU A 78 10.55 -6.68 -15.30
CA LEU A 78 11.16 -7.98 -15.02
C LEU A 78 11.87 -8.56 -16.25
N GLU A 79 11.33 -8.33 -17.43
CA GLU A 79 11.95 -8.76 -18.70
C GLU A 79 13.21 -7.94 -19.02
N HIS A 80 13.34 -6.71 -18.49
CA HIS A 80 14.47 -5.83 -18.72
C HIS A 80 15.19 -5.51 -17.41
N PRO A 81 16.23 -6.28 -17.02
CA PRO A 81 16.95 -6.10 -15.75
C PRO A 81 17.58 -4.70 -15.61
N GLU A 82 17.89 -4.05 -16.70
CA GLU A 82 18.40 -2.66 -16.72
C GLU A 82 17.41 -1.67 -16.08
N ARG A 83 16.11 -1.89 -16.28
CA ARG A 83 15.04 -1.05 -15.69
C ARG A 83 14.84 -1.30 -14.20
N LEU A 84 15.17 -2.51 -13.72
CA LEU A 84 15.11 -2.86 -12.30
C LEU A 84 16.13 -2.09 -11.47
N GLN A 85 17.30 -1.79 -12.02
CA GLN A 85 18.30 -0.93 -11.38
C GLN A 85 17.79 0.50 -11.22
N ALA A 86 17.03 1.02 -12.20
CA ALA A 86 16.40 2.33 -12.10
C ALA A 86 15.33 2.42 -10.99
N VAL A 87 14.70 1.30 -10.64
CA VAL A 87 13.71 1.18 -9.54
C VAL A 87 14.39 0.93 -8.17
N GLY A 88 15.72 0.87 -8.14
CA GLY A 88 16.50 0.73 -6.89
C GLY A 88 16.65 -0.71 -6.38
N LEU A 89 16.39 -1.69 -7.23
CA LEU A 89 16.68 -3.10 -6.96
C LEU A 89 18.09 -3.40 -7.49
N ASN A 90 19.06 -3.60 -6.58
CA ASN A 90 20.42 -4.00 -6.93
C ASN A 90 20.43 -5.48 -7.36
N ILE A 91 20.08 -5.72 -8.60
CA ILE A 91 20.19 -7.03 -9.23
C ILE A 91 21.40 -6.94 -10.18
N PRO A 92 22.36 -7.89 -10.12
CA PRO A 92 23.45 -7.95 -11.09
C PRO A 92 22.88 -8.02 -12.52
N ALA A 93 23.48 -7.27 -13.44
CA ALA A 93 23.01 -7.19 -14.83
C ALA A 93 23.04 -8.56 -15.55
N ASP A 94 23.82 -9.51 -15.06
CA ASP A 94 23.95 -10.87 -15.59
C ASP A 94 22.87 -11.85 -15.09
N CYS A 95 21.97 -11.43 -14.18
CA CYS A 95 20.86 -12.26 -13.73
C CYS A 95 19.71 -12.21 -14.71
N GLN A 96 19.54 -13.26 -15.52
CA GLN A 96 18.30 -13.49 -16.25
C GLN A 96 17.23 -13.95 -15.26
N LEU A 97 16.31 -13.04 -14.93
CA LEU A 97 15.16 -13.33 -14.04
C LEU A 97 14.09 -14.17 -14.75
N VAL A 98 14.03 -14.05 -16.06
CA VAL A 98 13.05 -14.72 -16.92
C VAL A 98 13.79 -15.63 -17.88
N ILE A 99 13.49 -16.94 -17.83
CA ILE A 99 14.11 -17.96 -18.67
C ILE A 99 13.63 -17.82 -20.13
N ASP A 100 12.32 -17.66 -20.33
CA ASP A 100 11.69 -17.47 -21.63
C ASP A 100 10.90 -16.15 -21.65
N PRO A 101 11.52 -15.01 -22.03
CA PRO A 101 10.80 -13.75 -22.17
C PRO A 101 9.85 -13.85 -23.38
N GLY A 102 8.58 -13.51 -23.15
CA GLY A 102 7.59 -13.54 -24.21
C GLY A 102 6.20 -13.17 -23.74
N ILE A 103 5.31 -12.92 -24.72
CA ILE A 103 3.94 -12.50 -24.44
C ILE A 103 3.16 -13.50 -23.59
N GLN A 104 3.48 -14.80 -23.70
CA GLN A 104 2.85 -15.86 -22.91
C GLN A 104 3.25 -15.75 -21.44
N PHE A 105 4.54 -15.52 -21.15
CA PHE A 105 5.03 -15.25 -19.80
C PHE A 105 4.38 -13.98 -19.22
N ALA A 106 4.34 -12.91 -20.03
CA ALA A 106 3.76 -11.63 -19.61
C ALA A 106 2.28 -11.79 -19.23
N LEU A 107 1.47 -12.42 -20.08
CA LEU A 107 0.05 -12.65 -19.81
C LEU A 107 -0.18 -13.53 -18.57
N MET A 108 0.54 -14.65 -18.45
CA MET A 108 0.44 -15.55 -17.29
C MET A 108 0.78 -14.81 -16.00
N THR A 109 1.89 -14.10 -15.97
CA THR A 109 2.37 -13.38 -14.79
C THR A 109 1.40 -12.27 -14.37
N VAL A 110 0.89 -11.48 -15.33
CA VAL A 110 -0.11 -10.43 -15.06
C VAL A 110 -1.39 -11.06 -14.50
N LEU A 111 -1.90 -12.13 -15.09
CA LEU A 111 -3.10 -12.81 -14.60
C LEU A 111 -2.92 -13.36 -13.18
N ILE A 112 -1.77 -13.96 -12.88
CA ILE A 112 -1.46 -14.46 -11.53
C ILE A 112 -1.40 -13.32 -10.52
N MET A 113 -0.74 -12.21 -10.85
CA MET A 113 -0.64 -11.03 -9.96
C MET A 113 -2.01 -10.39 -9.72
N VAL A 114 -2.84 -10.27 -10.75
CA VAL A 114 -4.21 -9.74 -10.63
C VAL A 114 -5.06 -10.67 -9.78
N ALA A 115 -4.96 -12.00 -9.97
CA ALA A 115 -5.66 -12.97 -9.14
C ALA A 115 -5.23 -12.86 -7.67
N GLY A 116 -3.94 -12.68 -7.38
CA GLY A 116 -3.43 -12.43 -6.03
C GLY A 116 -4.02 -11.14 -5.41
N THR A 117 -4.07 -10.06 -6.17
CA THR A 117 -4.67 -8.79 -5.71
C THR A 117 -6.17 -8.96 -5.44
N MET A 118 -6.91 -9.67 -6.31
CA MET A 118 -8.33 -9.94 -6.10
C MET A 118 -8.57 -10.80 -4.86
N PHE A 119 -7.70 -11.77 -4.61
CA PHE A 119 -7.77 -12.60 -3.41
C PHE A 119 -7.55 -11.78 -2.13
N LEU A 120 -6.55 -10.88 -2.12
CA LEU A 120 -6.33 -9.96 -1.00
C LEU A 120 -7.52 -9.03 -0.77
N MET A 121 -8.13 -8.50 -1.84
CA MET A 121 -9.36 -7.70 -1.73
C MET A 121 -10.49 -8.50 -1.10
N TRP A 122 -10.70 -9.74 -1.54
CA TRP A 122 -11.73 -10.61 -1.00
C TRP A 122 -11.52 -10.89 0.50
N ILE A 123 -10.27 -11.16 0.91
CA ILE A 123 -9.93 -11.29 2.34
C ILE A 123 -10.25 -10.00 3.10
N GLY A 124 -9.85 -8.85 2.58
CA GLY A 124 -10.14 -7.55 3.19
C GLY A 124 -11.64 -7.30 3.38
N ASP A 125 -12.45 -7.67 2.40
CA ASP A 125 -13.90 -7.58 2.47
C ASP A 125 -14.48 -8.55 3.52
N GLN A 126 -14.00 -9.80 3.57
CA GLN A 126 -14.44 -10.77 4.58
C GLN A 126 -14.12 -10.29 6.01
N ILE A 127 -12.95 -9.69 6.21
CA ILE A 127 -12.57 -9.10 7.51
C ILE A 127 -13.50 -7.93 7.85
N THR A 128 -13.85 -7.10 6.87
CA THR A 128 -14.75 -5.95 7.08
C THR A 128 -16.18 -6.39 7.39
N GLU A 129 -16.68 -7.44 6.74
CA GLU A 129 -18.06 -7.93 6.91
C GLU A 129 -18.25 -8.71 8.21
N ARG A 130 -17.23 -9.49 8.64
CA ARG A 130 -17.33 -10.43 9.76
C ARG A 130 -16.43 -10.08 10.95
N GLY A 131 -15.51 -9.14 10.77
CA GLY A 131 -14.52 -8.76 11.76
C GLY A 131 -14.76 -7.39 12.37
N VAL A 132 -13.69 -6.83 12.96
CA VAL A 132 -13.70 -5.53 13.62
C VAL A 132 -13.00 -4.50 12.72
N GLY A 133 -13.70 -3.46 12.31
CA GLY A 133 -13.14 -2.32 11.59
C GLY A 133 -13.02 -2.53 10.08
N ASN A 134 -12.09 -1.83 9.44
CA ASN A 134 -11.85 -1.91 8.00
C ASN A 134 -10.75 -2.93 7.70
N GLY A 135 -11.09 -4.03 7.02
CA GLY A 135 -10.16 -5.13 6.71
C GLY A 135 -8.97 -4.70 5.86
N VAL A 136 -9.17 -3.76 4.93
CA VAL A 136 -8.08 -3.23 4.11
C VAL A 136 -7.04 -2.50 4.97
N SER A 137 -7.51 -1.64 5.88
CA SER A 137 -6.62 -0.93 6.82
C SER A 137 -5.86 -1.91 7.72
N LEU A 138 -6.50 -3.01 8.10
CA LEU A 138 -5.88 -4.05 8.91
C LEU A 138 -4.77 -4.77 8.13
N ILE A 139 -4.99 -5.13 6.87
CA ILE A 139 -3.96 -5.75 6.02
C ILE A 139 -2.77 -4.81 5.85
N ILE A 140 -3.01 -3.51 5.61
CA ILE A 140 -1.94 -2.51 5.51
C ILE A 140 -1.14 -2.43 6.82
N SER A 141 -1.83 -2.39 7.96
CA SER A 141 -1.19 -2.34 9.28
C SER A 141 -0.31 -3.56 9.54
N VAL A 142 -0.78 -4.76 9.19
CA VAL A 142 0.00 -6.00 9.32
C VAL A 142 1.26 -5.95 8.44
N ASN A 143 1.15 -5.48 7.19
CA ASN A 143 2.30 -5.33 6.30
C ASN A 143 3.34 -4.35 6.86
N ILE A 144 2.90 -3.22 7.41
CA ILE A 144 3.80 -2.23 8.04
C ILE A 144 4.47 -2.83 9.27
N ILE A 145 3.72 -3.50 10.14
CA ILE A 145 4.26 -4.14 11.36
C ILE A 145 5.27 -5.24 10.99
N HIS A 146 4.98 -6.03 9.96
CA HIS A 146 5.91 -7.05 9.45
C HIS A 146 7.23 -6.45 8.95
N ALA A 147 7.19 -5.28 8.32
CA ALA A 147 8.38 -4.59 7.81
C ALA A 147 9.22 -3.90 8.91
N LEU A 148 8.62 -3.61 10.08
CA LEU A 148 9.29 -2.88 11.16
C LEU A 148 10.59 -3.52 11.66
N PRO A 149 10.68 -4.84 11.97
CA PRO A 149 11.92 -5.45 12.46
C PRO A 149 13.07 -5.29 11.45
N GLY A 150 12.78 -5.47 10.15
CA GLY A 150 13.76 -5.25 9.08
C GLY A 150 14.22 -3.80 8.98
N ALA A 151 13.28 -2.85 9.10
CA ALA A 151 13.58 -1.43 9.07
C ALA A 151 14.46 -1.00 10.27
N VAL A 152 14.16 -1.51 11.47
CA VAL A 152 14.95 -1.22 12.67
C VAL A 152 16.37 -1.78 12.54
N THR A 153 16.53 -3.02 12.08
CA THR A 153 17.86 -3.62 11.86
C THR A 153 18.66 -2.88 10.80
N LEU A 154 18.01 -2.44 9.74
CA LEU A 154 18.64 -1.63 8.69
C LEU A 154 19.06 -0.26 9.23
N ALA A 155 18.18 0.42 9.97
CA ALA A 155 18.48 1.70 10.59
C ALA A 155 19.65 1.58 11.58
N TRP A 156 19.67 0.52 12.37
CA TRP A 156 20.79 0.24 13.27
C TRP A 156 22.10 0.07 12.51
N LYS A 157 22.12 -0.76 11.46
CA LYS A 157 23.32 -1.02 10.66
C LYS A 157 23.81 0.22 9.90
N THR A 158 22.90 1.06 9.41
CA THR A 158 23.27 2.23 8.61
C THR A 158 23.63 3.46 9.44
N LEU A 159 22.97 3.66 10.58
CA LEU A 159 23.18 4.83 11.42
C LEU A 159 24.20 4.60 12.52
N VAL A 160 24.11 3.47 13.23
CA VAL A 160 24.93 3.21 14.43
C VAL A 160 26.19 2.43 14.08
N TYR A 161 26.10 1.47 13.16
CA TYR A 161 27.22 0.62 12.77
C TYR A 161 27.73 1.05 11.39
N LYS A 162 28.81 1.81 11.35
CA LYS A 162 29.50 2.18 10.12
C LYS A 162 30.94 1.70 10.19
N ASP A 163 31.38 0.92 9.20
CA ASP A 163 32.76 0.42 9.08
C ASP A 163 33.28 -0.33 10.32
N GLY A 164 32.43 -1.11 10.99
CA GLY A 164 32.80 -1.92 12.16
C GLY A 164 32.93 -1.14 13.48
N THR A 165 32.66 0.16 13.48
CA THR A 165 32.70 1.02 14.66
C THR A 165 31.36 1.64 14.97
N VAL A 166 31.06 1.78 16.27
CA VAL A 166 29.81 2.46 16.73
C VAL A 166 30.06 3.96 16.66
N VAL A 167 29.25 4.65 15.87
CA VAL A 167 29.28 6.11 15.74
C VAL A 167 28.32 6.72 16.75
N PRO A 168 28.80 7.46 17.78
CA PRO A 168 27.90 8.05 18.81
C PRO A 168 26.88 8.99 18.24
N MET A 169 27.22 9.74 17.20
CA MET A 169 26.30 10.62 16.45
C MET A 169 25.16 9.83 15.80
N GLY A 170 25.42 8.61 15.31
CA GLY A 170 24.42 7.75 14.70
C GLY A 170 23.40 7.23 15.72
N ALA A 171 23.83 6.90 16.93
CA ALA A 171 22.93 6.51 18.00
C ALA A 171 21.97 7.67 18.40
N MET A 172 22.49 8.89 18.47
CA MET A 172 21.69 10.09 18.73
C MET A 172 20.67 10.36 17.62
N LEU A 173 21.06 10.16 16.35
CA LEU A 173 20.17 10.25 15.19
C LEU A 173 19.05 9.20 15.24
N LEU A 174 19.34 7.98 15.66
CA LEU A 174 18.35 6.91 15.80
C LEU A 174 17.33 7.24 16.89
N VAL A 175 17.77 7.75 18.04
CA VAL A 175 16.90 8.21 19.13
C VAL A 175 16.01 9.38 18.65
N ALA A 176 16.59 10.34 17.92
CA ALA A 176 15.86 11.45 17.35
C ALA A 176 14.79 10.98 16.34
N LEU A 177 15.11 9.97 15.52
CA LEU A 177 14.17 9.39 14.55
C LEU A 177 13.00 8.70 15.26
N ILE A 178 13.24 7.94 16.32
CA ILE A 178 12.20 7.31 17.12
C ILE A 178 11.33 8.36 17.80
N ALA A 179 11.94 9.38 18.40
CA ALA A 179 11.20 10.49 19.03
C ALA A 179 10.31 11.23 18.01
N PHE A 180 10.85 11.50 16.82
CA PHE A 180 10.10 12.11 15.72
C PHE A 180 8.90 11.24 15.31
N LEU A 181 9.09 9.92 15.19
CA LEU A 181 8.01 8.98 14.85
C LEU A 181 6.90 9.02 15.91
N ILE A 182 7.25 9.02 17.20
CA ILE A 182 6.27 9.11 18.29
C ILE A 182 5.48 10.43 18.21
N VAL A 183 6.16 11.55 17.94
CA VAL A 183 5.51 12.87 17.79
C VAL A 183 4.53 12.85 16.61
N VAL A 184 4.93 12.30 15.47
CA VAL A 184 4.05 12.19 14.28
C VAL A 184 2.82 11.34 14.59
N VAL A 185 3.00 10.18 15.24
CA VAL A 185 1.87 9.32 15.62
C VAL A 185 0.94 10.05 16.60
N ALA A 186 1.47 10.72 17.62
CA ALA A 186 0.69 11.49 18.59
C ALA A 186 -0.12 12.62 17.89
N LEU A 187 0.51 13.30 16.92
CA LEU A 187 -0.14 14.37 16.15
C LEU A 187 -1.29 13.81 15.29
N VAL A 188 -1.06 12.70 14.59
CA VAL A 188 -2.10 12.03 13.78
C VAL A 188 -3.27 11.59 14.67
N VAL A 189 -3.00 10.96 15.82
CA VAL A 189 -4.05 10.55 16.77
C VAL A 189 -4.83 11.77 17.27
N THR A 190 -4.16 12.86 17.62
CA THR A 190 -4.81 14.08 18.08
C THR A 190 -5.73 14.68 17.01
N VAL A 191 -5.29 14.71 15.75
CA VAL A 191 -6.09 15.21 14.63
C VAL A 191 -7.29 14.32 14.35
N THR A 192 -7.11 12.98 14.38
CA THR A 192 -8.21 12.02 14.12
C THR A 192 -9.25 12.01 15.24
N GLN A 193 -8.86 12.28 16.47
CA GLN A 193 -9.79 12.39 17.63
C GLN A 193 -10.39 13.79 17.81
N ALA A 194 -9.89 14.78 17.07
CA ALA A 194 -10.37 16.15 17.15
C ALA A 194 -11.84 16.24 16.72
N GLN A 195 -12.70 16.70 17.63
CA GLN A 195 -14.12 16.94 17.36
C GLN A 195 -14.43 18.43 17.44
N ARG A 196 -15.04 18.97 16.38
CA ARG A 196 -15.55 20.33 16.41
C ARG A 196 -16.92 20.34 17.08
N ARG A 197 -17.00 20.84 18.32
CA ARG A 197 -18.27 21.04 19.02
C ARG A 197 -18.88 22.36 18.58
N ILE A 198 -20.04 22.31 17.93
CA ILE A 198 -20.82 23.50 17.59
C ILE A 198 -21.95 23.59 18.61
N PRO A 199 -21.96 24.63 19.49
CA PRO A 199 -23.07 24.82 20.43
C PRO A 199 -24.33 25.23 19.62
N VAL A 200 -25.34 24.37 19.63
CA VAL A 200 -26.65 24.66 19.03
C VAL A 200 -27.56 25.13 20.17
N GLN A 201 -28.00 26.40 20.12
CA GLN A 201 -29.02 26.90 21.02
C GLN A 201 -30.39 26.54 20.42
N TYR A 202 -31.09 25.66 21.10
CA TYR A 202 -32.50 25.42 20.79
C TYR A 202 -33.33 26.52 21.46
N ALA A 203 -34.06 27.29 20.67
CA ALA A 203 -35.09 28.17 21.17
C ALA A 203 -36.20 27.26 21.73
N LYS A 204 -36.27 27.19 23.07
CA LYS A 204 -37.36 26.50 23.77
C LYS A 204 -38.60 27.38 23.62
N ARG A 205 -39.60 26.90 22.88
CA ARG A 205 -40.96 27.42 22.90
C ARG A 205 -41.69 26.89 24.10
#